data_ec7e064238c5bdd314644c4aea74cd28
#
_entry.id   ec7e064238c5bdd314644c4aea74cd28
#
_cell.length_a   1.000
_cell.length_b   1.000
_cell.length_c   1.000
_cell.angle_alpha   90.00
_cell.angle_beta   90.00
_cell.angle_gamma   90.00
#
_symmetry.space_group_name_H-M   'P 1'
#
loop_
_entity.id
_entity.type
_entity.pdbx_description
1 polymer ?
#
loop_
_entity_poly.entity_id
_entity_poly.type
_entity_poly.pdbx_seq_one_letter_code
_entity_poly.pdbx_strand_id
1 'polypeptide(L)'
;MTNAPVKLVVVGGGIAGLSAAHRAVEWSRERSRSIELTLLEAADRLGGTIQTERRDGFLVECGPDSFVSEKPWALALCKRLGIEDRLVRTDDRFRVTYVVFRGRLHALPEGFQLLAPTRLWPFLSSHLFSWPGKLRMALDLALPRGGDPDESLGAFVRRRLGREALERVAQPLVAGIYTADPEELSLAATMPRFLELERKERSLILALWRAARRAPAQHAGASGARWSLFVTFADGMEEMIRALAHRLPPDAVRLKEAVTGISREGGRWRLVTAADAAYTADAVVLAPEAHQVARMVRYLDPALAHLLEGIPYASSATVTLAHRRADIRHPLCGFGFVVPQIERRPIIACTFSSVKYPGRAPSGHVLLRAFMGGALNEGILGGGDETLIATARTELAELLGARGEPLFTRVARYVKAMPQYQVGHLARVEAIEDALRRHRGLVLAGGAYRGVGIADCIRSAEEGAVKALESLSQGGS
;
A
#
# COMPACT_ATOMS: atom_id res chain seq x y z
N MET A 1 8.48 -5.61 45.12
CA MET A 1 8.33 -4.52 44.14
C MET A 1 6.97 -4.67 43.51
N THR A 2 6.03 -3.78 43.80
CA THR A 2 4.70 -3.78 43.22
C THR A 2 4.81 -3.59 41.71
N ASN A 3 4.48 -4.64 41.00
CA ASN A 3 4.58 -4.66 39.51
C ASN A 3 3.39 -3.88 38.94
N ALA A 4 3.41 -2.54 39.06
CA ALA A 4 2.40 -1.71 38.48
C ALA A 4 2.36 -1.98 36.97
N PRO A 5 1.16 -2.05 36.34
CA PRO A 5 1.04 -2.31 34.92
C PRO A 5 1.71 -1.18 34.13
N VAL A 6 2.41 -1.54 33.05
CA VAL A 6 2.98 -0.57 32.12
C VAL A 6 1.84 0.04 31.31
N LYS A 7 1.70 1.36 31.34
CA LYS A 7 0.69 2.08 30.57
C LYS A 7 1.19 2.31 29.14
N LEU A 8 0.54 1.69 28.16
CA LEU A 8 0.81 1.87 26.75
C LEU A 8 -0.37 2.55 26.07
N VAL A 9 -0.10 3.68 25.41
CA VAL A 9 -1.08 4.33 24.54
C VAL A 9 -0.66 4.13 23.10
N VAL A 10 -1.60 3.67 22.27
CA VAL A 10 -1.48 3.55 20.82
C VAL A 10 -2.42 4.59 20.18
N VAL A 11 -1.90 5.43 19.31
CA VAL A 11 -2.68 6.44 18.57
C VAL A 11 -2.88 5.99 17.14
N GLY A 12 -4.14 5.96 16.71
CA GLY A 12 -4.59 5.50 15.40
C GLY A 12 -5.09 4.05 15.40
N GLY A 13 -6.34 3.85 14.98
CA GLY A 13 -7.02 2.55 14.91
C GLY A 13 -6.97 1.86 13.55
N GLY A 14 -6.05 2.26 12.67
CA GLY A 14 -5.77 1.58 11.41
C GLY A 14 -4.99 0.28 11.62
N ILE A 15 -4.64 -0.41 10.51
CA ILE A 15 -3.94 -1.71 10.57
C ILE A 15 -2.64 -1.63 11.39
N ALA A 16 -1.88 -0.55 11.30
CA ALA A 16 -0.65 -0.37 12.06
C ALA A 16 -0.92 -0.27 13.57
N GLY A 17 -1.82 0.62 13.99
CA GLY A 17 -2.12 0.77 15.43
C GLY A 17 -2.75 -0.49 16.04
N LEU A 18 -3.67 -1.14 15.33
CA LEU A 18 -4.26 -2.40 15.78
C LEU A 18 -3.22 -3.51 15.90
N SER A 19 -2.28 -3.61 14.95
CA SER A 19 -1.18 -4.59 15.02
C SER A 19 -0.22 -4.29 16.17
N ALA A 20 0.08 -3.01 16.44
CA ALA A 20 0.89 -2.61 17.60
C ALA A 20 0.19 -2.96 18.91
N ALA A 21 -1.10 -2.65 19.04
CA ALA A 21 -1.89 -2.96 20.22
C ALA A 21 -1.98 -4.47 20.47
N HIS A 22 -2.26 -5.26 19.41
CA HIS A 22 -2.30 -6.71 19.49
C HIS A 22 -0.93 -7.29 19.90
N ARG A 23 0.16 -6.83 19.29
CA ARG A 23 1.52 -7.27 19.60
C ARG A 23 1.90 -6.94 21.06
N ALA A 24 1.46 -5.80 21.58
CA ALA A 24 1.66 -5.44 22.98
C ALA A 24 0.94 -6.43 23.94
N VAL A 25 -0.27 -6.86 23.59
CA VAL A 25 -1.01 -7.88 24.35
C VAL A 25 -0.27 -9.24 24.31
N GLU A 26 0.24 -9.66 23.14
CA GLU A 26 1.06 -10.87 23.03
C GLU A 26 2.34 -10.75 23.87
N TRP A 27 3.07 -9.64 23.75
CA TRP A 27 4.29 -9.36 24.51
C TRP A 27 4.06 -9.43 26.04
N SER A 28 2.94 -8.85 26.52
CA SER A 28 2.54 -8.91 27.94
C SER A 28 2.41 -10.35 28.43
N ARG A 29 1.77 -11.22 27.64
CA ARG A 29 1.61 -12.64 27.96
C ARG A 29 2.95 -13.39 27.91
N GLU A 30 3.74 -13.17 26.85
CA GLU A 30 5.05 -13.81 26.68
C GLU A 30 6.05 -13.47 27.80
N ARG A 31 6.00 -12.25 28.32
CA ARG A 31 6.89 -11.72 29.36
C ARG A 31 6.31 -11.77 30.76
N SER A 32 5.06 -12.25 30.92
CA SER A 32 4.35 -12.24 32.23
C SER A 32 4.39 -10.86 32.89
N ARG A 33 4.31 -9.80 32.09
CA ARG A 33 4.35 -8.41 32.53
C ARG A 33 3.04 -7.70 32.20
N SER A 34 2.35 -7.25 33.25
CA SER A 34 1.05 -6.56 33.07
C SER A 34 1.19 -5.26 32.31
N ILE A 35 0.29 -5.02 31.33
CA ILE A 35 0.14 -3.78 30.62
C ILE A 35 -1.29 -3.23 30.77
N GLU A 36 -1.41 -1.91 30.84
CA GLU A 36 -2.66 -1.17 30.68
C GLU A 36 -2.64 -0.54 29.28
N LEU A 37 -3.41 -1.12 28.37
CA LEU A 37 -3.44 -0.72 26.96
C LEU A 37 -4.59 0.24 26.69
N THR A 38 -4.32 1.36 26.03
CA THR A 38 -5.34 2.26 25.47
C THR A 38 -5.03 2.53 24.00
N LEU A 39 -6.00 2.31 23.12
CA LEU A 39 -5.93 2.65 21.70
C LEU A 39 -6.90 3.80 21.42
N LEU A 40 -6.38 4.94 20.95
CA LEU A 40 -7.14 6.15 20.63
C LEU A 40 -7.31 6.27 19.12
N GLU A 41 -8.57 6.32 18.66
CA GLU A 41 -8.93 6.48 17.25
C GLU A 41 -9.79 7.73 17.08
N ALA A 42 -9.41 8.58 16.11
CA ALA A 42 -10.12 9.82 15.82
C ALA A 42 -11.50 9.62 15.19
N ALA A 43 -11.65 8.56 14.39
CA ALA A 43 -12.91 8.23 13.73
C ALA A 43 -13.88 7.48 14.67
N ASP A 44 -15.07 7.27 14.17
CA ASP A 44 -16.12 6.46 14.83
C ASP A 44 -15.99 4.96 14.57
N ARG A 45 -14.98 4.54 13.82
CA ARG A 45 -14.69 3.14 13.48
C ARG A 45 -13.20 2.84 13.46
N LEU A 46 -12.85 1.58 13.64
CA LEU A 46 -11.50 1.04 13.42
C LEU A 46 -11.27 0.71 11.94
N GLY A 47 -10.00 0.50 11.58
CA GLY A 47 -9.56 0.02 10.26
C GLY A 47 -8.89 1.09 9.39
N GLY A 48 -9.03 2.38 9.71
CA GLY A 48 -8.46 3.45 8.89
C GLY A 48 -8.96 3.37 7.44
N THR A 49 -8.05 3.21 6.48
CA THR A 49 -8.38 3.07 5.05
C THR A 49 -8.95 1.69 4.69
N ILE A 50 -8.82 0.67 5.54
CA ILE A 50 -9.41 -0.65 5.31
C ILE A 50 -10.88 -0.60 5.71
N GLN A 51 -11.74 -0.79 4.73
CA GLN A 51 -13.20 -0.82 4.90
C GLN A 51 -13.81 -1.68 3.80
N THR A 52 -14.72 -2.56 4.20
CA THR A 52 -15.50 -3.43 3.30
C THR A 52 -16.98 -3.14 3.46
N GLU A 53 -17.67 -2.85 2.38
CA GLU A 53 -19.12 -2.65 2.36
C GLU A 53 -19.81 -3.82 1.66
N ARG A 54 -20.99 -4.23 2.17
CA ARG A 54 -21.87 -5.20 1.53
C ARG A 54 -23.12 -4.49 1.05
N ARG A 55 -23.42 -4.65 -0.25
CA ARG A 55 -24.60 -4.03 -0.84
C ARG A 55 -25.16 -4.95 -1.93
N ASP A 56 -26.43 -5.33 -1.81
CA ASP A 56 -27.18 -6.08 -2.82
C ASP A 56 -26.45 -7.35 -3.32
N GLY A 57 -25.79 -8.07 -2.42
CA GLY A 57 -24.98 -9.27 -2.72
C GLY A 57 -23.59 -8.98 -3.26
N PHE A 58 -23.22 -7.71 -3.46
CA PHE A 58 -21.84 -7.30 -3.80
C PHE A 58 -21.02 -7.10 -2.52
N LEU A 59 -19.72 -7.38 -2.65
CA LEU A 59 -18.72 -7.06 -1.63
C LEU A 59 -17.77 -6.00 -2.21
N VAL A 60 -17.82 -4.79 -1.65
CA VAL A 60 -17.11 -3.60 -2.13
C VAL A 60 -15.98 -3.26 -1.18
N GLU A 61 -14.75 -3.31 -1.67
CA GLU A 61 -13.60 -2.80 -0.91
C GLU A 61 -13.49 -1.29 -1.13
N CYS A 62 -13.70 -0.53 -0.07
CA CYS A 62 -13.50 0.91 -0.10
C CYS A 62 -12.03 1.31 0.07
N GLY A 63 -11.17 0.40 0.52
CA GLY A 63 -9.73 0.59 0.74
C GLY A 63 -8.87 -0.37 -0.09
N PRO A 64 -7.72 -0.81 0.43
CA PRO A 64 -6.94 -1.88 -0.18
C PRO A 64 -7.79 -3.15 -0.31
N ASP A 65 -7.74 -3.79 -1.49
CA ASP A 65 -8.51 -5.02 -1.77
C ASP A 65 -7.76 -6.31 -1.43
N SER A 66 -6.47 -6.19 -1.07
CA SER A 66 -5.58 -7.33 -0.88
C SER A 66 -4.25 -6.92 -0.27
N PHE A 67 -3.47 -7.91 0.15
CA PHE A 67 -2.08 -7.74 0.55
C PHE A 67 -1.17 -8.75 -0.15
N VAL A 68 0.15 -8.46 -0.15
CA VAL A 68 1.16 -9.29 -0.82
C VAL A 68 1.56 -10.44 0.10
N SER A 69 1.44 -11.68 -0.39
CA SER A 69 1.76 -12.90 0.38
C SER A 69 3.26 -13.22 0.46
N GLU A 70 4.10 -12.65 -0.42
CA GLU A 70 5.56 -12.85 -0.36
C GLU A 70 6.20 -12.30 0.89
N LYS A 71 5.59 -11.25 1.49
CA LYS A 71 6.03 -10.68 2.76
C LYS A 71 5.38 -11.46 3.91
N PRO A 72 6.13 -12.09 4.81
CA PRO A 72 5.60 -13.07 5.75
C PRO A 72 4.72 -12.48 6.85
N TRP A 73 4.84 -11.19 7.15
CA TRP A 73 4.27 -10.58 8.36
C TRP A 73 2.74 -10.62 8.38
N ALA A 74 2.07 -10.32 7.26
CA ALA A 74 0.62 -10.36 7.21
C ALA A 74 0.07 -11.80 7.32
N LEU A 75 0.70 -12.78 6.64
CA LEU A 75 0.33 -14.19 6.75
C LEU A 75 0.59 -14.72 8.16
N ALA A 76 1.73 -14.36 8.78
CA ALA A 76 2.03 -14.74 10.15
C ALA A 76 1.02 -14.17 11.14
N LEU A 77 0.57 -12.93 10.94
CA LEU A 77 -0.51 -12.33 11.74
C LEU A 77 -1.82 -13.09 11.54
N CYS A 78 -2.23 -13.38 10.28
CA CYS A 78 -3.43 -14.17 10.00
C CYS A 78 -3.43 -15.52 10.73
N LYS A 79 -2.27 -16.20 10.76
CA LYS A 79 -2.11 -17.46 11.48
C LYS A 79 -2.28 -17.29 13.00
N ARG A 80 -1.66 -16.27 13.61
CA ARG A 80 -1.81 -15.97 15.05
C ARG A 80 -3.26 -15.60 15.42
N LEU A 81 -3.96 -14.92 14.51
CA LEU A 81 -5.38 -14.58 14.70
C LEU A 81 -6.33 -15.75 14.46
N GLY A 82 -5.89 -16.84 13.81
CA GLY A 82 -6.72 -18.00 13.46
C GLY A 82 -7.67 -17.74 12.29
N ILE A 83 -7.25 -16.87 11.34
CA ILE A 83 -8.06 -16.51 10.14
C ILE A 83 -7.36 -16.88 8.82
N GLU A 84 -6.33 -17.73 8.86
CA GLU A 84 -5.56 -18.12 7.66
C GLU A 84 -6.43 -18.89 6.64
N ASP A 85 -7.35 -19.71 7.12
CA ASP A 85 -8.32 -20.47 6.32
C ASP A 85 -9.36 -19.59 5.60
N ARG A 86 -9.49 -18.32 6.01
CA ARG A 86 -10.35 -17.32 5.40
C ARG A 86 -9.72 -16.62 4.21
N LEU A 87 -8.44 -16.87 3.94
CA LEU A 87 -7.71 -16.23 2.85
C LEU A 87 -8.13 -16.76 1.49
N VAL A 88 -8.37 -15.86 0.56
CA VAL A 88 -8.73 -16.11 -0.83
C VAL A 88 -7.61 -15.59 -1.73
N ARG A 89 -7.16 -16.45 -2.66
CA ARG A 89 -6.15 -16.11 -3.67
C ARG A 89 -6.81 -15.49 -4.91
N THR A 90 -6.01 -14.81 -5.71
CA THR A 90 -6.45 -14.37 -7.03
C THR A 90 -6.78 -15.59 -7.92
N ASP A 91 -7.73 -15.41 -8.83
CA ASP A 91 -8.06 -16.45 -9.81
C ASP A 91 -6.95 -16.55 -10.86
N ASP A 92 -6.22 -17.66 -10.84
CA ASP A 92 -5.06 -17.89 -11.70
C ASP A 92 -5.40 -17.95 -13.20
N ARG A 93 -6.66 -18.21 -13.55
CA ARG A 93 -7.14 -18.22 -14.93
C ARG A 93 -7.08 -16.84 -15.58
N PHE A 94 -7.12 -15.78 -14.79
CA PHE A 94 -7.22 -14.39 -15.26
C PHE A 94 -5.99 -13.53 -14.90
N ARG A 95 -4.81 -14.12 -14.77
CA ARG A 95 -3.56 -13.42 -14.41
C ARG A 95 -3.02 -12.48 -15.49
N VAL A 96 -3.88 -11.82 -16.24
CA VAL A 96 -3.49 -10.84 -17.25
C VAL A 96 -3.73 -9.43 -16.73
N THR A 97 -2.73 -8.57 -16.87
CA THR A 97 -2.88 -7.12 -16.70
C THR A 97 -2.81 -6.48 -18.08
N TYR A 98 -3.73 -5.57 -18.35
CA TYR A 98 -3.71 -4.80 -19.59
C TYR A 98 -3.05 -3.44 -19.37
N VAL A 99 -2.51 -2.88 -20.44
CA VAL A 99 -2.02 -1.52 -20.53
C VAL A 99 -2.81 -0.80 -21.62
N VAL A 100 -3.28 0.38 -21.34
CA VAL A 100 -3.90 1.23 -22.38
C VAL A 100 -2.80 1.77 -23.30
N PHE A 101 -2.93 1.56 -24.59
CA PHE A 101 -2.03 2.13 -25.58
C PHE A 101 -2.81 2.51 -26.82
N ARG A 102 -2.73 3.79 -27.22
CA ARG A 102 -3.50 4.38 -28.34
C ARG A 102 -5.01 4.10 -28.20
N GLY A 103 -5.54 4.33 -26.99
CA GLY A 103 -6.96 4.17 -26.68
C GLY A 103 -7.47 2.72 -26.66
N ARG A 104 -6.60 1.71 -26.67
CA ARG A 104 -6.98 0.28 -26.67
C ARG A 104 -6.25 -0.49 -25.57
N LEU A 105 -6.88 -1.55 -25.06
CA LEU A 105 -6.29 -2.45 -24.09
C LEU A 105 -5.35 -3.46 -24.79
N HIS A 106 -4.10 -3.47 -24.37
CA HIS A 106 -3.08 -4.41 -24.79
C HIS A 106 -2.65 -5.26 -23.59
N ALA A 107 -2.68 -6.58 -23.75
CA ALA A 107 -2.16 -7.45 -22.70
C ALA A 107 -0.66 -7.20 -22.49
N LEU A 108 -0.25 -7.06 -21.23
CA LEU A 108 1.17 -7.04 -20.89
C LEU A 108 1.80 -8.37 -21.31
N PRO A 109 2.94 -8.39 -22.01
CA PRO A 109 3.55 -9.61 -22.49
C PRO A 109 3.77 -10.63 -21.38
N GLU A 110 3.47 -11.90 -21.66
CA GLU A 110 3.69 -12.99 -20.71
C GLU A 110 5.16 -13.04 -20.26
N GLY A 111 5.38 -13.21 -18.96
CA GLY A 111 6.72 -13.17 -18.38
C GLY A 111 7.30 -11.77 -18.20
N PHE A 112 6.52 -10.70 -18.37
CA PHE A 112 6.97 -9.36 -18.02
C PHE A 112 6.92 -9.17 -16.49
N GLN A 113 8.07 -9.03 -15.87
CA GLN A 113 8.19 -8.85 -14.42
C GLN A 113 8.43 -7.37 -14.11
N LEU A 114 7.39 -6.66 -13.72
CA LEU A 114 7.30 -5.25 -13.35
C LEU A 114 8.05 -4.29 -14.30
N LEU A 115 9.35 -4.49 -14.52
CA LEU A 115 10.21 -3.60 -15.31
C LEU A 115 10.76 -4.25 -16.61
N ALA A 116 10.97 -5.56 -16.65
CA ALA A 116 11.67 -6.20 -17.76
C ALA A 116 11.08 -7.56 -18.15
N PRO A 117 11.22 -7.95 -19.44
CA PRO A 117 10.76 -9.24 -19.93
C PRO A 117 11.67 -10.38 -19.48
N THR A 118 11.07 -11.51 -19.10
CA THR A 118 11.77 -12.78 -18.82
C THR A 118 11.56 -13.82 -19.91
N ARG A 119 10.59 -13.59 -20.82
CA ARG A 119 10.31 -14.43 -21.98
C ARG A 119 10.47 -13.61 -23.26
N LEU A 120 11.33 -14.08 -24.15
CA LEU A 120 11.71 -13.33 -25.34
C LEU A 120 10.59 -13.27 -26.38
N TRP A 121 9.95 -14.40 -26.68
CA TRP A 121 8.96 -14.46 -27.77
C TRP A 121 7.70 -13.59 -27.51
N PRO A 122 7.03 -13.67 -26.36
CA PRO A 122 5.91 -12.77 -26.06
C PRO A 122 6.29 -11.29 -26.08
N PHE A 123 7.53 -10.96 -25.71
CA PHE A 123 8.03 -9.60 -25.76
C PHE A 123 8.23 -9.12 -27.22
N LEU A 124 8.83 -9.95 -28.07
CA LEU A 124 9.07 -9.60 -29.48
C LEU A 124 7.79 -9.45 -30.27
N SER A 125 6.76 -10.27 -29.98
CA SER A 125 5.45 -10.18 -30.65
C SER A 125 4.54 -9.08 -30.12
N SER A 126 4.88 -8.46 -28.98
CA SER A 126 4.08 -7.41 -28.37
C SER A 126 4.07 -6.12 -29.20
N HIS A 127 2.90 -5.52 -29.32
CA HIS A 127 2.70 -4.21 -29.97
C HIS A 127 2.87 -3.02 -29.00
N LEU A 128 3.12 -3.29 -27.70
CA LEU A 128 3.35 -2.23 -26.71
C LEU A 128 4.64 -1.47 -26.94
N PHE A 129 5.63 -2.09 -27.59
CA PHE A 129 6.95 -1.50 -27.84
C PHE A 129 7.25 -1.42 -29.34
N SER A 130 7.84 -0.31 -29.76
CA SER A 130 8.38 -0.17 -31.11
C SER A 130 9.64 -1.04 -31.27
N TRP A 131 10.04 -1.35 -32.50
CA TRP A 131 11.31 -2.06 -32.74
C TRP A 131 12.53 -1.31 -32.19
N PRO A 132 12.66 0.02 -32.38
CA PRO A 132 13.71 0.79 -31.71
C PRO A 132 13.65 0.68 -30.17
N GLY A 133 12.45 0.70 -29.58
CA GLY A 133 12.26 0.51 -28.14
C GLY A 133 12.72 -0.87 -27.67
N LYS A 134 12.38 -1.94 -28.39
CA LYS A 134 12.85 -3.30 -28.09
C LYS A 134 14.38 -3.42 -28.17
N LEU A 135 15.00 -2.84 -29.18
CA LEU A 135 16.46 -2.78 -29.30
C LEU A 135 17.09 -1.98 -28.15
N ARG A 136 16.49 -0.82 -27.82
CA ARG A 136 16.94 -0.01 -26.68
C ARG A 136 16.88 -0.78 -25.36
N MET A 137 15.83 -1.57 -25.13
CA MET A 137 15.73 -2.43 -23.96
C MET A 137 16.80 -3.53 -23.97
N ALA A 138 17.07 -4.13 -25.13
CA ALA A 138 18.09 -5.17 -25.28
C ALA A 138 19.52 -4.65 -24.95
N LEU A 139 19.80 -3.36 -25.09
CA LEU A 139 21.08 -2.76 -24.69
C LEU A 139 21.38 -2.92 -23.20
N ASP A 140 20.38 -3.21 -22.35
CA ASP A 140 20.59 -3.56 -20.93
C ASP A 140 21.61 -4.70 -20.75
N LEU A 141 21.70 -5.61 -21.70
CA LEU A 141 22.66 -6.71 -21.69
C LEU A 141 24.14 -6.23 -21.78
N ALA A 142 24.38 -5.07 -22.41
CA ALA A 142 25.70 -4.52 -22.64
C ALA A 142 26.06 -3.34 -21.73
N LEU A 143 25.06 -2.62 -21.19
CA LEU A 143 25.28 -1.43 -20.38
C LEU A 143 26.10 -1.74 -19.11
N PRO A 144 27.04 -0.84 -18.70
CA PRO A 144 27.77 -1.01 -17.46
C PRO A 144 26.85 -0.87 -16.24
N ARG A 145 27.31 -1.33 -15.08
CA ARG A 145 26.73 -0.99 -13.77
C ARG A 145 26.92 0.50 -13.54
N GLY A 146 26.02 1.11 -12.83
CA GLY A 146 26.17 2.52 -12.45
C GLY A 146 24.84 3.11 -12.03
N GLY A 147 24.90 4.36 -11.57
CA GLY A 147 23.78 5.12 -11.04
C GLY A 147 24.05 5.57 -9.62
N ASP A 148 23.26 6.52 -9.17
CA ASP A 148 23.26 6.98 -7.80
C ASP A 148 22.69 5.86 -6.90
N PRO A 149 23.22 5.62 -5.69
CA PRO A 149 22.63 4.69 -4.73
C PRO A 149 21.15 4.94 -4.41
N ASP A 150 20.70 6.18 -4.51
CA ASP A 150 19.30 6.59 -4.33
C ASP A 150 18.74 7.32 -5.57
N GLU A 151 18.96 6.77 -6.77
CA GLU A 151 18.35 7.30 -7.98
C GLU A 151 16.82 7.08 -8.00
N SER A 152 16.12 7.94 -8.77
CA SER A 152 14.69 7.74 -8.99
C SER A 152 14.42 6.51 -9.86
N LEU A 153 13.25 5.88 -9.66
CA LEU A 153 12.81 4.77 -10.49
C LEU A 153 12.77 5.18 -11.98
N GLY A 154 12.33 6.41 -12.29
CA GLY A 154 12.30 6.94 -13.65
C GLY A 154 13.69 7.03 -14.26
N ALA A 155 14.67 7.58 -13.54
CA ALA A 155 16.07 7.65 -13.99
C ALA A 155 16.64 6.25 -14.23
N PHE A 156 16.45 5.32 -13.29
CA PHE A 156 16.90 3.94 -13.40
C PHE A 156 16.31 3.22 -14.61
N VAL A 157 14.98 3.25 -14.79
CA VAL A 157 14.34 2.57 -15.93
C VAL A 157 14.75 3.19 -17.24
N ARG A 158 14.83 4.53 -17.32
CA ARG A 158 15.27 5.23 -18.53
C ARG A 158 16.73 4.87 -18.88
N ARG A 159 17.59 4.82 -17.89
CA ARG A 159 19.02 4.44 -18.03
C ARG A 159 19.17 3.00 -18.47
N ARG A 160 18.44 2.06 -17.88
CA ARG A 160 18.56 0.62 -18.16
C ARG A 160 17.76 0.18 -19.39
N LEU A 161 16.49 0.53 -19.44
CA LEU A 161 15.52 -0.04 -20.39
C LEU A 161 15.00 0.96 -21.43
N GLY A 162 15.25 2.25 -21.22
CA GLY A 162 14.86 3.31 -22.15
C GLY A 162 13.48 3.91 -21.86
N ARG A 163 13.17 4.96 -22.61
CA ARG A 163 12.01 5.80 -22.42
C ARG A 163 10.67 5.07 -22.63
N GLU A 164 10.57 4.24 -23.69
CA GLU A 164 9.33 3.50 -23.95
C GLU A 164 8.98 2.52 -22.83
N ALA A 165 9.97 1.85 -22.22
CA ALA A 165 9.76 0.96 -21.09
C ALA A 165 9.24 1.74 -19.87
N LEU A 166 9.79 2.94 -19.63
CA LEU A 166 9.32 3.81 -18.56
C LEU A 166 7.89 4.27 -18.80
N GLU A 167 7.62 4.93 -19.91
CA GLU A 167 6.34 5.60 -20.19
C GLU A 167 5.17 4.63 -20.38
N ARG A 168 5.42 3.47 -21.01
CA ARG A 168 4.33 2.54 -21.36
C ARG A 168 4.07 1.47 -20.33
N VAL A 169 5.05 1.13 -19.48
CA VAL A 169 4.91 0.01 -18.55
C VAL A 169 5.30 0.38 -17.12
N ALA A 170 6.53 0.84 -16.88
CA ALA A 170 6.98 1.06 -15.50
C ALA A 170 6.17 2.15 -14.80
N GLN A 171 5.98 3.31 -15.44
CA GLN A 171 5.20 4.42 -14.89
C GLN A 171 3.78 4.02 -14.53
N PRO A 172 2.95 3.42 -15.42
CA PRO A 172 1.57 3.11 -15.07
C PRO A 172 1.46 1.97 -14.03
N LEU A 173 2.38 1.01 -14.02
CA LEU A 173 2.40 -0.04 -12.98
C LEU A 173 2.75 0.54 -11.61
N VAL A 174 3.72 1.44 -11.55
CA VAL A 174 4.13 2.14 -10.32
C VAL A 174 3.05 3.10 -9.84
N ALA A 175 2.42 3.84 -10.75
CA ALA A 175 1.27 4.68 -10.43
C ALA A 175 0.11 3.87 -9.83
N GLY A 176 -0.12 2.64 -10.31
CA GLY A 176 -1.13 1.73 -9.76
C GLY A 176 -0.80 1.17 -8.37
N ILE A 177 0.47 1.22 -7.93
CA ILE A 177 0.91 0.71 -6.62
C ILE A 177 1.14 1.85 -5.63
N TYR A 178 1.89 2.88 -6.04
CA TYR A 178 2.36 3.97 -5.17
C TYR A 178 1.64 5.29 -5.41
N THR A 179 0.80 5.39 -6.46
CA THR A 179 0.19 6.66 -6.92
C THR A 179 1.22 7.79 -7.11
N ALA A 180 2.47 7.44 -7.39
CA ALA A 180 3.64 8.31 -7.37
C ALA A 180 4.11 8.69 -8.77
N ASP A 181 4.86 9.79 -8.84
CA ASP A 181 5.68 10.13 -10.00
C ASP A 181 6.95 9.26 -9.99
N PRO A 182 7.22 8.42 -11.00
CA PRO A 182 8.43 7.62 -11.05
C PRO A 182 9.71 8.47 -11.14
N GLU A 183 9.62 9.73 -11.60
CA GLU A 183 10.77 10.63 -11.69
C GLU A 183 11.26 11.10 -10.31
N GLU A 184 10.37 11.11 -9.32
CA GLU A 184 10.69 11.50 -7.94
C GLU A 184 10.83 10.30 -7.00
N LEU A 185 10.24 9.16 -7.35
CA LEU A 185 10.13 7.98 -6.48
C LEU A 185 11.50 7.31 -6.31
N SER A 186 12.04 7.26 -5.08
CA SER A 186 13.28 6.56 -4.74
C SER A 186 13.18 5.07 -5.04
N LEU A 187 14.06 4.56 -5.87
CA LEU A 187 14.16 3.13 -6.15
C LEU A 187 14.67 2.35 -4.91
N ALA A 188 15.60 2.93 -4.17
CA ALA A 188 16.15 2.33 -2.95
C ALA A 188 15.08 2.15 -1.86
N ALA A 189 14.20 3.15 -1.69
CA ALA A 189 13.14 3.09 -0.68
C ALA A 189 11.97 2.18 -1.06
N THR A 190 11.70 2.00 -2.36
CA THR A 190 10.50 1.29 -2.84
C THR A 190 10.78 -0.10 -3.38
N MET A 191 11.84 -0.25 -4.18
CA MET A 191 12.17 -1.48 -4.90
C MET A 191 13.67 -1.79 -4.89
N PRO A 192 14.33 -1.87 -3.71
CA PRO A 192 15.80 -2.04 -3.59
C PRO A 192 16.31 -3.28 -4.32
N ARG A 193 15.46 -4.29 -4.51
CA ARG A 193 15.78 -5.51 -5.24
C ARG A 193 16.35 -5.25 -6.65
N PHE A 194 15.85 -4.22 -7.35
CA PHE A 194 16.34 -3.92 -8.70
C PHE A 194 17.77 -3.37 -8.68
N LEU A 195 18.12 -2.56 -7.69
CA LEU A 195 19.50 -2.12 -7.45
C LEU A 195 20.42 -3.31 -7.11
N GLU A 196 19.93 -4.22 -6.27
CA GLU A 196 20.68 -5.44 -5.94
C GLU A 196 20.91 -6.34 -7.16
N LEU A 197 19.89 -6.50 -8.01
CA LEU A 197 20.00 -7.27 -9.26
C LEU A 197 21.03 -6.64 -10.21
N GLU A 198 21.01 -5.32 -10.39
CA GLU A 198 22.02 -4.63 -11.19
C GLU A 198 23.43 -4.80 -10.61
N ARG A 199 23.59 -4.65 -9.29
CA ARG A 199 24.88 -4.83 -8.61
C ARG A 199 25.44 -6.24 -8.78
N LYS A 200 24.59 -7.28 -8.72
CA LYS A 200 25.00 -8.68 -8.82
C LYS A 200 25.27 -9.10 -10.28
N GLU A 201 24.32 -8.83 -11.16
CA GLU A 201 24.30 -9.43 -12.51
C GLU A 201 24.62 -8.43 -13.63
N ARG A 202 24.81 -7.14 -13.33
CA ARG A 202 24.98 -6.04 -14.29
C ARG A 202 23.73 -5.75 -15.15
N SER A 203 23.04 -6.76 -15.66
CA SER A 203 21.86 -6.65 -16.52
C SER A 203 20.61 -7.10 -15.77
N LEU A 204 19.56 -6.29 -15.79
CA LEU A 204 18.25 -6.64 -15.22
C LEU A 204 17.59 -7.78 -15.99
N ILE A 205 17.66 -7.74 -17.32
CA ILE A 205 17.07 -8.77 -18.17
C ILE A 205 17.71 -10.12 -17.87
N LEU A 206 19.04 -10.18 -17.77
CA LEU A 206 19.77 -11.40 -17.46
C LEU A 206 19.47 -11.90 -16.05
N ALA A 207 19.44 -10.99 -15.07
CA ALA A 207 19.14 -11.32 -13.67
C ALA A 207 17.74 -11.92 -13.52
N LEU A 208 16.74 -11.26 -14.09
CA LEU A 208 15.34 -11.70 -14.03
C LEU A 208 15.13 -13.02 -14.82
N TRP A 209 15.77 -13.16 -15.95
CA TRP A 209 15.74 -14.40 -16.75
C TRP A 209 16.35 -15.60 -15.99
N ARG A 210 17.49 -15.41 -15.33
CA ARG A 210 18.10 -16.43 -14.46
C ARG A 210 17.22 -16.75 -13.27
N ALA A 211 16.64 -15.74 -12.64
CA ALA A 211 15.70 -15.93 -11.52
C ALA A 211 14.46 -16.72 -11.96
N ALA A 212 13.88 -16.38 -13.12
CA ALA A 212 12.72 -17.10 -13.66
C ALA A 212 13.02 -18.57 -13.99
N ARG A 213 14.23 -18.91 -14.42
CA ARG A 213 14.65 -20.29 -14.66
C ARG A 213 14.89 -21.11 -13.39
N ARG A 214 15.24 -20.43 -12.29
CA ARG A 214 15.44 -21.10 -10.98
C ARG A 214 14.14 -21.24 -10.19
N ALA A 215 13.12 -20.46 -10.54
CA ALA A 215 11.79 -20.54 -9.87
C ALA A 215 11.10 -21.85 -10.22
N PRO A 216 10.42 -22.51 -9.26
CA PRO A 216 9.58 -23.68 -9.53
C PRO A 216 8.52 -23.37 -10.61
N ALA A 217 8.17 -24.37 -11.41
CA ALA A 217 7.28 -24.26 -12.58
C ALA A 217 5.89 -23.63 -12.29
N GLN A 218 5.47 -23.57 -11.03
CA GLN A 218 4.20 -23.00 -10.59
C GLN A 218 4.07 -21.46 -10.83
N HIS A 219 5.16 -20.76 -11.16
CA HIS A 219 5.18 -19.32 -11.39
C HIS A 219 5.41 -18.91 -12.85
N ALA A 220 5.49 -19.89 -13.75
CA ALA A 220 5.95 -19.68 -15.12
C ALA A 220 4.97 -18.97 -16.07
N GLY A 221 3.72 -18.70 -15.68
CA GLY A 221 2.67 -18.17 -16.54
C GLY A 221 2.15 -16.77 -16.24
N ALA A 222 2.64 -16.10 -15.18
CA ALA A 222 2.07 -14.83 -14.77
C ALA A 222 2.70 -13.63 -15.52
N SER A 223 1.87 -12.75 -16.07
CA SER A 223 2.27 -11.46 -16.65
C SER A 223 1.96 -10.32 -15.67
N GLY A 224 2.77 -9.25 -15.71
CA GLY A 224 2.55 -8.05 -14.92
C GLY A 224 3.26 -8.02 -13.57
N ALA A 225 2.99 -6.99 -12.76
CA ALA A 225 3.57 -6.74 -11.44
C ALA A 225 3.27 -7.83 -10.39
N ARG A 226 2.69 -8.92 -10.80
CA ARG A 226 2.02 -9.88 -9.95
C ARG A 226 2.56 -11.28 -9.96
N TRP A 227 3.79 -11.43 -10.12
CA TRP A 227 4.43 -12.66 -9.70
C TRP A 227 4.51 -12.80 -8.17
N SER A 228 4.14 -11.76 -7.41
CA SER A 228 3.75 -11.90 -6.02
C SER A 228 2.28 -12.28 -5.91
N LEU A 229 1.99 -13.31 -5.13
CA LEU A 229 0.62 -13.71 -4.85
C LEU A 229 -0.06 -12.64 -3.98
N PHE A 230 -1.08 -12.00 -4.55
CA PHE A 230 -1.98 -11.16 -3.77
C PHE A 230 -3.07 -12.03 -3.15
N VAL A 231 -3.35 -11.81 -1.88
CA VAL A 231 -4.40 -12.50 -1.14
C VAL A 231 -5.34 -11.51 -0.48
N THR A 232 -6.58 -11.93 -0.30
CA THR A 232 -7.65 -11.16 0.36
C THR A 232 -8.41 -12.09 1.29
N PHE A 233 -9.48 -11.61 1.92
CA PHE A 233 -10.36 -12.46 2.73
C PHE A 233 -11.70 -12.71 2.02
N ALA A 234 -12.33 -13.83 2.35
CA ALA A 234 -13.63 -14.21 1.81
C ALA A 234 -14.69 -13.13 2.09
N ASP A 235 -14.68 -12.58 3.28
CA ASP A 235 -15.62 -11.54 3.74
C ASP A 235 -15.07 -10.11 3.62
N GLY A 236 -13.99 -9.92 2.86
CA GLY A 236 -13.35 -8.64 2.64
C GLY A 236 -12.22 -8.34 3.61
N MET A 237 -11.42 -7.31 3.28
CA MET A 237 -10.21 -6.96 4.04
C MET A 237 -10.50 -6.53 5.48
N GLU A 238 -11.69 -6.04 5.76
CA GLU A 238 -12.10 -5.65 7.12
C GLU A 238 -12.17 -6.84 8.09
N GLU A 239 -12.17 -8.08 7.59
CA GLU A 239 -12.11 -9.28 8.42
C GLU A 239 -10.86 -9.30 9.32
N MET A 240 -9.70 -8.86 8.79
CA MET A 240 -8.47 -8.73 9.56
C MET A 240 -8.60 -7.67 10.67
N ILE A 241 -9.27 -6.57 10.40
CA ILE A 241 -9.51 -5.49 11.37
C ILE A 241 -10.38 -5.98 12.52
N ARG A 242 -11.47 -6.67 12.19
CA ARG A 242 -12.37 -7.26 13.21
C ARG A 242 -11.66 -8.31 14.06
N ALA A 243 -10.87 -9.18 13.43
CA ALA A 243 -10.10 -10.20 14.13
C ALA A 243 -9.07 -9.59 15.10
N LEU A 244 -8.38 -8.53 14.71
CA LEU A 244 -7.48 -7.79 15.59
C LEU A 244 -8.21 -7.13 16.76
N ALA A 245 -9.31 -6.43 16.48
CA ALA A 245 -10.10 -5.74 17.49
C ALA A 245 -10.63 -6.70 18.57
N HIS A 246 -11.09 -7.90 18.17
CA HIS A 246 -11.55 -8.93 19.10
C HIS A 246 -10.47 -9.51 20.02
N ARG A 247 -9.21 -9.33 19.71
CA ARG A 247 -8.08 -9.79 20.55
C ARG A 247 -7.63 -8.76 21.58
N LEU A 248 -8.11 -7.53 21.47
CA LEU A 248 -7.79 -6.47 22.42
C LEU A 248 -8.65 -6.58 23.68
N PRO A 249 -8.17 -6.07 24.84
CA PRO A 249 -9.02 -5.94 26.03
C PRO A 249 -10.28 -5.11 25.74
N PRO A 250 -11.44 -5.45 26.32
CA PRO A 250 -12.73 -4.81 26.01
C PRO A 250 -12.70 -3.29 26.13
N ASP A 251 -12.01 -2.76 27.14
CA ASP A 251 -11.95 -1.32 27.42
C ASP A 251 -10.73 -0.61 26.83
N ALA A 252 -9.96 -1.29 25.97
CA ALA A 252 -8.74 -0.72 25.42
C ALA A 252 -9.03 0.31 24.33
N VAL A 253 -10.14 0.20 23.59
CA VAL A 253 -10.42 1.02 22.41
C VAL A 253 -11.28 2.24 22.78
N ARG A 254 -10.83 3.42 22.37
CA ARG A 254 -11.54 4.68 22.47
C ARG A 254 -11.69 5.28 21.08
N LEU A 255 -12.91 5.29 20.57
CA LEU A 255 -13.26 5.93 19.30
C LEU A 255 -13.61 7.41 19.52
N LYS A 256 -13.53 8.21 18.46
CA LYS A 256 -13.78 9.67 18.47
C LYS A 256 -12.82 10.44 19.40
N GLU A 257 -11.64 9.88 19.66
CA GLU A 257 -10.58 10.44 20.49
C GLU A 257 -9.41 10.90 19.61
N ALA A 258 -9.57 12.04 18.94
CA ALA A 258 -8.57 12.64 18.09
C ALA A 258 -7.44 13.26 18.93
N VAL A 259 -6.26 12.63 18.99
CA VAL A 259 -5.09 13.20 19.69
C VAL A 259 -4.58 14.41 18.91
N THR A 260 -4.43 15.54 19.62
CA THR A 260 -3.98 16.82 19.07
C THR A 260 -2.57 17.20 19.51
N GLY A 261 -2.11 16.68 20.65
CA GLY A 261 -0.78 17.01 21.18
C GLY A 261 -0.24 15.92 22.12
N ILE A 262 1.09 15.92 22.22
CA ILE A 262 1.83 15.05 23.13
C ILE A 262 2.90 15.87 23.85
N SER A 263 3.06 15.65 25.13
CA SER A 263 4.06 16.28 25.99
C SER A 263 4.65 15.27 26.98
N ARG A 264 5.66 15.71 27.74
CA ARG A 264 6.23 14.93 28.81
C ARG A 264 6.05 15.63 30.15
N GLU A 265 5.39 14.95 31.08
CA GLU A 265 5.10 15.49 32.42
C GLU A 265 5.45 14.44 33.47
N GLY A 266 6.24 14.80 34.47
CA GLY A 266 6.61 13.90 35.57
C GLY A 266 7.29 12.59 35.14
N GLY A 267 8.02 12.62 34.02
CA GLY A 267 8.67 11.43 33.45
C GLY A 267 7.76 10.53 32.61
N ARG A 268 6.48 10.84 32.52
CA ARG A 268 5.47 10.11 31.72
C ARG A 268 5.05 10.91 30.49
N TRP A 269 4.50 10.22 29.52
CA TRP A 269 3.84 10.84 28.36
C TRP A 269 2.46 11.33 28.75
N ARG A 270 2.08 12.50 28.29
CA ARG A 270 0.73 13.05 28.37
C ARG A 270 0.23 13.32 26.96
N LEU A 271 -0.91 12.74 26.60
CA LEU A 271 -1.59 12.95 25.32
C LEU A 271 -2.86 13.73 25.58
N VAL A 272 -3.16 14.71 24.75
CA VAL A 272 -4.40 15.54 24.81
C VAL A 272 -5.20 15.27 23.54
N THR A 273 -6.51 15.18 23.66
CA THR A 273 -7.42 14.99 22.52
C THR A 273 -8.17 16.27 22.19
N ALA A 274 -8.82 16.30 21.04
CA ALA A 274 -9.67 17.43 20.62
C ALA A 274 -10.90 17.64 21.54
N ALA A 275 -11.26 16.65 22.34
CA ALA A 275 -12.31 16.74 23.35
C ALA A 275 -11.79 17.12 24.75
N ASP A 276 -10.57 17.65 24.84
CA ASP A 276 -9.87 18.00 26.07
C ASP A 276 -9.65 16.84 27.07
N ALA A 277 -9.85 15.59 26.63
CA ALA A 277 -9.47 14.44 27.43
C ALA A 277 -7.95 14.31 27.47
N ALA A 278 -7.41 13.86 28.63
CA ALA A 278 -5.98 13.66 28.83
C ALA A 278 -5.69 12.20 29.21
N TYR A 279 -4.68 11.62 28.56
CA TYR A 279 -4.21 10.27 28.80
C TYR A 279 -2.75 10.31 29.21
N THR A 280 -2.37 9.48 30.18
CA THR A 280 -0.97 9.35 30.63
C THR A 280 -0.45 7.97 30.27
N ALA A 281 0.81 7.89 29.81
CA ALA A 281 1.44 6.65 29.39
C ALA A 281 2.92 6.59 29.79
N ASP A 282 3.42 5.37 29.98
CA ASP A 282 4.86 5.10 30.10
C ASP A 282 5.50 4.96 28.71
N ALA A 283 4.74 4.43 27.74
CA ALA A 283 5.13 4.32 26.34
C ALA A 283 3.99 4.71 25.39
N VAL A 284 4.36 5.20 24.18
CA VAL A 284 3.41 5.65 23.15
C VAL A 284 3.83 5.12 21.78
N VAL A 285 2.86 4.59 21.05
CA VAL A 285 3.00 4.25 19.61
C VAL A 285 2.13 5.22 18.81
N LEU A 286 2.75 6.01 17.90
CA LEU A 286 2.05 6.90 16.98
C LEU A 286 1.95 6.21 15.62
N ALA A 287 0.74 5.86 15.20
CA ALA A 287 0.45 5.17 13.95
C ALA A 287 -0.37 5.97 12.91
N PRO A 288 -0.70 7.27 13.11
CA PRO A 288 -1.29 8.10 12.06
C PRO A 288 -0.28 8.44 10.95
N GLU A 289 -0.77 9.13 9.91
CA GLU A 289 0.06 9.67 8.84
C GLU A 289 1.09 10.67 9.39
N ALA A 290 2.30 10.71 8.78
CA ALA A 290 3.43 11.50 9.28
C ALA A 290 3.08 12.98 9.48
N HIS A 291 2.28 13.57 8.60
CA HIS A 291 1.87 14.97 8.72
C HIS A 291 0.90 15.22 9.91
N GLN A 292 0.15 14.20 10.34
CA GLN A 292 -0.68 14.29 11.56
C GLN A 292 0.20 14.14 12.80
N VAL A 293 1.12 13.17 12.79
CA VAL A 293 2.12 13.01 13.86
C VAL A 293 2.94 14.28 14.05
N ALA A 294 3.36 14.94 12.96
CA ALA A 294 4.09 16.20 13.01
C ALA A 294 3.35 17.26 13.83
N ARG A 295 2.03 17.37 13.65
CA ARG A 295 1.21 18.32 14.44
C ARG A 295 1.20 17.96 15.92
N MET A 296 1.11 16.66 16.25
CA MET A 296 1.06 16.18 17.63
C MET A 296 2.38 16.46 18.38
N VAL A 297 3.53 16.32 17.69
CA VAL A 297 4.86 16.45 18.30
C VAL A 297 5.46 17.86 18.16
N ARG A 298 4.78 18.80 17.52
CA ARG A 298 5.32 20.13 17.17
C ARG A 298 5.85 20.90 18.38
N TYR A 299 5.15 20.86 19.50
CA TYR A 299 5.57 21.54 20.72
C TYR A 299 6.54 20.71 21.57
N LEU A 300 6.61 19.41 21.37
CA LEU A 300 7.56 18.50 22.01
C LEU A 300 8.95 18.61 21.35
N ASP A 301 8.99 18.49 20.02
CA ASP A 301 10.22 18.50 19.22
C ASP A 301 9.94 19.11 17.83
N PRO A 302 10.16 20.41 17.66
CA PRO A 302 9.93 21.10 16.39
C PRO A 302 10.80 20.54 15.24
N ALA A 303 12.02 20.04 15.54
CA ALA A 303 12.90 19.46 14.53
C ALA A 303 12.36 18.12 14.02
N LEU A 304 11.87 17.27 14.92
CA LEU A 304 11.18 16.03 14.54
C LEU A 304 9.91 16.33 13.72
N ALA A 305 9.12 17.31 14.13
CA ALA A 305 7.93 17.73 13.40
C ALA A 305 8.26 18.16 11.96
N HIS A 306 9.31 18.96 11.78
CA HIS A 306 9.77 19.40 10.45
C HIS A 306 10.21 18.22 9.55
N LEU A 307 10.94 17.24 10.10
CA LEU A 307 11.32 16.03 9.37
C LEU A 307 10.11 15.24 8.91
N LEU A 308 9.09 15.09 9.76
CA LEU A 308 7.84 14.39 9.46
C LEU A 308 6.98 15.12 8.41
N GLU A 309 6.89 16.46 8.51
CA GLU A 309 6.21 17.31 7.51
C GLU A 309 6.87 17.21 6.13
N GLY A 310 8.16 16.94 6.09
CA GLY A 310 8.92 16.74 4.86
C GLY A 310 8.61 15.43 4.12
N ILE A 311 7.78 14.54 4.64
CA ILE A 311 7.30 13.35 3.89
C ILE A 311 6.07 13.78 3.09
N PRO A 312 6.14 13.85 1.74
CA PRO A 312 5.01 14.25 0.92
C PRO A 312 3.95 13.14 0.89
N TYR A 313 2.72 13.53 0.59
CA TYR A 313 1.59 12.61 0.44
C TYR A 313 0.78 12.94 -0.80
N ALA A 314 0.39 11.93 -1.55
CA ALA A 314 -0.56 12.05 -2.65
C ALA A 314 -1.98 11.74 -2.17
N SER A 315 -2.93 12.43 -2.81
CA SER A 315 -4.36 12.14 -2.68
C SER A 315 -4.83 11.27 -3.85
N SER A 316 -5.80 10.41 -3.60
CA SER A 316 -6.41 9.57 -4.64
C SER A 316 -7.88 9.33 -4.35
N ALA A 317 -8.60 8.84 -5.35
CA ALA A 317 -9.97 8.37 -5.20
C ALA A 317 -10.18 7.08 -5.99
N THR A 318 -11.13 6.29 -5.53
CA THR A 318 -11.63 5.15 -6.29
C THR A 318 -13.12 5.31 -6.55
N VAL A 319 -13.53 4.95 -7.77
CA VAL A 319 -14.94 4.85 -8.14
C VAL A 319 -15.22 3.40 -8.47
N THR A 320 -16.03 2.76 -7.64
CA THR A 320 -16.49 1.40 -7.88
C THR A 320 -17.86 1.46 -8.55
N LEU A 321 -18.01 0.68 -9.63
CA LEU A 321 -19.24 0.60 -10.41
C LEU A 321 -19.68 -0.86 -10.52
N ALA A 322 -20.93 -1.12 -10.17
CA ALA A 322 -21.56 -2.42 -10.33
C ALA A 322 -22.39 -2.44 -11.63
N HIS A 323 -22.18 -3.44 -12.46
CA HIS A 323 -22.91 -3.62 -13.72
C HIS A 323 -23.43 -5.06 -13.87
N ARG A 324 -24.45 -5.22 -14.72
CA ARG A 324 -24.74 -6.55 -15.26
C ARG A 324 -23.58 -6.94 -16.19
N ARG A 325 -23.21 -8.20 -16.17
CA ARG A 325 -22.12 -8.71 -17.06
C ARG A 325 -22.42 -8.45 -18.53
N ALA A 326 -23.68 -8.56 -18.92
CA ALA A 326 -24.15 -8.35 -20.29
C ALA A 326 -23.96 -6.91 -20.79
N ASP A 327 -23.89 -5.94 -19.89
CA ASP A 327 -23.70 -4.52 -20.23
C ASP A 327 -22.24 -4.18 -20.54
N ILE A 328 -21.31 -5.11 -20.35
CA ILE A 328 -19.87 -4.92 -20.60
C ILE A 328 -19.46 -5.75 -21.84
N ARG A 329 -19.06 -5.06 -22.91
CA ARG A 329 -18.65 -5.71 -24.15
C ARG A 329 -17.31 -6.45 -24.04
N HIS A 330 -16.35 -5.86 -23.31
CA HIS A 330 -15.03 -6.48 -23.09
C HIS A 330 -15.17 -7.81 -22.35
N PRO A 331 -14.44 -8.88 -22.73
CA PRO A 331 -14.57 -10.22 -22.09
C PRO A 331 -14.13 -10.26 -20.63
N LEU A 332 -13.44 -9.24 -20.12
CA LEU A 332 -12.88 -9.14 -18.77
C LEU A 332 -11.94 -10.30 -18.41
N CYS A 333 -11.18 -10.80 -19.40
CA CYS A 333 -10.19 -11.88 -19.22
C CYS A 333 -8.89 -11.34 -18.61
N GLY A 334 -8.94 -10.80 -17.40
CA GLY A 334 -7.79 -10.22 -16.72
C GLY A 334 -8.15 -9.61 -15.37
N PHE A 335 -7.14 -9.11 -14.64
CA PHE A 335 -7.36 -8.47 -13.34
C PHE A 335 -7.71 -6.99 -13.45
N GLY A 336 -7.49 -6.41 -14.64
CA GLY A 336 -7.71 -5.00 -14.87
C GLY A 336 -6.69 -4.42 -15.84
N PHE A 337 -6.67 -3.10 -15.89
CA PHE A 337 -5.73 -2.36 -16.74
C PHE A 337 -5.12 -1.18 -16.00
N VAL A 338 -3.95 -0.75 -16.48
CA VAL A 338 -3.28 0.49 -16.07
C VAL A 338 -3.22 1.45 -17.26
N VAL A 339 -3.19 2.74 -16.95
CA VAL A 339 -3.23 3.82 -17.94
C VAL A 339 -1.93 4.61 -17.87
N PRO A 340 -1.08 4.55 -18.91
CA PRO A 340 0.10 5.38 -19.02
C PRO A 340 -0.25 6.87 -19.05
N GLN A 341 0.56 7.71 -18.41
CA GLN A 341 0.38 9.16 -18.41
C GLN A 341 0.39 9.77 -19.84
N ILE A 342 1.11 9.13 -20.78
CA ILE A 342 1.15 9.57 -22.19
C ILE A 342 -0.21 9.46 -22.89
N GLU A 343 -1.14 8.64 -22.40
CA GLU A 343 -2.51 8.54 -22.91
C GLU A 343 -3.40 9.71 -22.46
N ARG A 344 -2.93 10.52 -21.50
CA ARG A 344 -3.62 11.73 -20.98
C ARG A 344 -5.07 11.49 -20.56
N ARG A 345 -5.34 10.30 -19.98
CA ARG A 345 -6.66 9.96 -19.49
C ARG A 345 -6.83 10.33 -18.01
N PRO A 346 -8.05 10.61 -17.58
CA PRO A 346 -8.33 11.03 -16.20
C PRO A 346 -8.22 9.90 -15.17
N ILE A 347 -8.26 8.62 -15.58
CA ILE A 347 -8.07 7.47 -14.71
C ILE A 347 -6.65 6.94 -14.82
N ILE A 348 -6.11 6.39 -13.74
CA ILE A 348 -4.77 5.79 -13.70
C ILE A 348 -4.79 4.26 -13.82
N ALA A 349 -5.91 3.64 -13.45
CA ALA A 349 -6.10 2.18 -13.52
C ALA A 349 -7.58 1.81 -13.38
N CYS A 350 -7.91 0.57 -13.73
CA CYS A 350 -9.18 -0.05 -13.36
C CYS A 350 -8.96 -1.52 -13.01
N THR A 351 -9.46 -1.97 -11.84
CA THR A 351 -9.46 -3.38 -11.45
C THR A 351 -10.82 -4.01 -11.76
N PHE A 352 -10.81 -5.21 -12.33
CA PHE A 352 -11.98 -6.06 -12.50
C PHE A 352 -12.18 -6.88 -11.22
N SER A 353 -12.71 -6.23 -10.16
CA SER A 353 -12.68 -6.75 -8.79
C SER A 353 -13.34 -8.12 -8.66
N SER A 354 -14.48 -8.35 -9.34
CA SER A 354 -15.20 -9.63 -9.32
C SER A 354 -14.56 -10.74 -10.17
N VAL A 355 -13.64 -10.38 -11.06
CA VAL A 355 -12.82 -11.34 -11.83
C VAL A 355 -11.52 -11.67 -11.08
N LYS A 356 -10.92 -10.66 -10.45
CA LYS A 356 -9.68 -10.83 -9.66
C LYS A 356 -9.89 -11.73 -8.46
N TYR A 357 -11.04 -11.58 -7.77
CA TYR A 357 -11.40 -12.38 -6.60
C TYR A 357 -12.83 -12.92 -6.72
N PRO A 358 -13.05 -14.19 -6.43
CA PRO A 358 -14.39 -14.78 -6.39
C PRO A 358 -15.22 -14.16 -5.26
N GLY A 359 -16.54 -14.17 -5.40
CA GLY A 359 -17.47 -13.73 -4.36
C GLY A 359 -17.63 -12.22 -4.22
N ARG A 360 -17.07 -11.40 -5.13
CA ARG A 360 -17.20 -9.92 -5.08
C ARG A 360 -18.47 -9.41 -5.74
N ALA A 361 -19.11 -10.19 -6.59
CA ALA A 361 -20.38 -9.85 -7.24
C ALA A 361 -21.28 -11.08 -7.34
N PRO A 362 -22.63 -10.90 -7.36
CA PRO A 362 -23.57 -11.99 -7.66
C PRO A 362 -23.38 -12.54 -9.07
N SER A 363 -23.88 -13.74 -9.32
CA SER A 363 -23.85 -14.37 -10.66
C SER A 363 -24.49 -13.43 -11.70
N GLY A 364 -23.90 -13.36 -12.89
CA GLY A 364 -24.36 -12.49 -13.97
C GLY A 364 -24.03 -10.99 -13.77
N HIS A 365 -23.26 -10.64 -12.75
CA HIS A 365 -22.85 -9.25 -12.45
C HIS A 365 -21.34 -9.11 -12.39
N VAL A 366 -20.87 -7.87 -12.48
CA VAL A 366 -19.45 -7.52 -12.38
C VAL A 366 -19.27 -6.25 -11.54
N LEU A 367 -18.12 -6.21 -10.86
CA LEU A 367 -17.69 -5.06 -10.07
C LEU A 367 -16.38 -4.53 -10.66
N LEU A 368 -16.40 -3.28 -11.12
CA LEU A 368 -15.27 -2.57 -11.72
C LEU A 368 -14.87 -1.43 -10.79
N ARG A 369 -13.57 -1.26 -10.57
CA ARG A 369 -13.04 -0.22 -9.68
C ARG A 369 -12.01 0.63 -10.42
N ALA A 370 -12.40 1.86 -10.79
CA ALA A 370 -11.53 2.86 -11.39
C ALA A 370 -10.75 3.62 -10.32
N PHE A 371 -9.49 3.95 -10.61
CA PHE A 371 -8.58 4.71 -9.74
C PHE A 371 -8.26 6.04 -10.37
N MET A 372 -8.29 7.12 -9.58
CA MET A 372 -8.08 8.51 -10.01
C MET A 372 -7.17 9.25 -9.05
N GLY A 373 -6.56 10.35 -9.49
CA GLY A 373 -5.66 11.17 -8.69
C GLY A 373 -4.22 10.65 -8.71
N GLY A 374 -3.56 10.61 -7.56
CA GLY A 374 -2.13 10.35 -7.45
C GLY A 374 -1.29 11.59 -7.81
N ALA A 375 0.03 11.51 -7.59
CA ALA A 375 0.94 12.65 -7.73
C ALA A 375 0.88 13.36 -9.10
N LEU A 376 0.60 12.59 -10.18
CA LEU A 376 0.56 13.13 -11.54
C LEU A 376 -0.81 13.68 -11.98
N ASN A 377 -1.88 13.42 -11.23
CA ASN A 377 -3.25 13.77 -11.66
C ASN A 377 -4.15 14.18 -10.48
N GLU A 378 -3.60 14.78 -9.44
CA GLU A 378 -4.33 15.15 -8.22
C GLU A 378 -5.47 16.16 -8.49
N GLY A 379 -5.31 17.03 -9.50
CA GLY A 379 -6.27 18.06 -9.84
C GLY A 379 -7.70 17.56 -10.13
N ILE A 380 -7.85 16.32 -10.59
CA ILE A 380 -9.18 15.72 -10.85
C ILE A 380 -10.02 15.57 -9.56
N LEU A 381 -9.36 15.46 -8.41
CA LEU A 381 -10.02 15.26 -7.12
C LEU A 381 -10.73 16.50 -6.59
N GLY A 382 -10.50 17.68 -7.20
CA GLY A 382 -11.24 18.91 -6.91
C GLY A 382 -12.71 18.86 -7.32
N GLY A 383 -13.10 17.93 -8.22
CA GLY A 383 -14.48 17.69 -8.61
C GLY A 383 -15.29 16.95 -7.52
N GLY A 384 -16.61 17.15 -7.53
CA GLY A 384 -17.54 16.38 -6.70
C GLY A 384 -17.60 14.89 -7.07
N ASP A 385 -18.29 14.09 -6.26
CA ASP A 385 -18.42 12.64 -6.48
C ASP A 385 -19.12 12.34 -7.82
N GLU A 386 -20.12 13.14 -8.18
CA GLU A 386 -20.82 13.01 -9.48
C GLU A 386 -19.87 13.18 -10.67
N THR A 387 -18.93 14.14 -10.59
CA THR A 387 -17.91 14.35 -11.61
C THR A 387 -16.99 13.15 -11.74
N LEU A 388 -16.53 12.58 -10.62
CA LEU A 388 -15.69 11.39 -10.64
C LEU A 388 -16.44 10.17 -11.19
N ILE A 389 -17.71 10.00 -10.84
CA ILE A 389 -18.57 8.93 -11.35
C ILE A 389 -18.77 9.08 -12.86
N ALA A 390 -19.12 10.28 -13.34
CA ALA A 390 -19.30 10.55 -14.77
C ALA A 390 -18.02 10.27 -15.55
N THR A 391 -16.88 10.72 -15.04
CA THR A 391 -15.56 10.45 -15.60
C THR A 391 -15.26 8.96 -15.69
N ALA A 392 -15.47 8.21 -14.60
CA ALA A 392 -15.25 6.76 -14.60
C ALA A 392 -16.16 6.05 -15.61
N ARG A 393 -17.43 6.44 -15.69
CA ARG A 393 -18.39 5.89 -16.66
C ARG A 393 -17.93 6.10 -18.10
N THR A 394 -17.52 7.32 -18.45
CA THR A 394 -17.01 7.65 -19.79
C THR A 394 -15.80 6.79 -20.15
N GLU A 395 -14.82 6.68 -19.26
CA GLU A 395 -13.62 5.88 -19.48
C GLU A 395 -13.92 4.38 -19.65
N LEU A 396 -14.81 3.84 -18.81
CA LEU A 396 -15.21 2.44 -18.90
C LEU A 396 -16.09 2.16 -20.15
N ALA A 397 -16.89 3.13 -20.58
CA ALA A 397 -17.65 3.02 -21.84
C ALA A 397 -16.69 2.94 -23.04
N GLU A 398 -15.67 3.79 -23.09
CA GLU A 398 -14.68 3.81 -24.18
C GLU A 398 -13.79 2.56 -24.17
N LEU A 399 -13.22 2.20 -23.02
CA LEU A 399 -12.20 1.16 -22.93
C LEU A 399 -12.77 -0.27 -22.84
N LEU A 400 -13.92 -0.43 -22.20
CA LEU A 400 -14.54 -1.75 -21.97
C LEU A 400 -15.85 -1.93 -22.74
N GLY A 401 -16.36 -0.87 -23.40
CA GLY A 401 -17.68 -0.90 -24.03
C GLY A 401 -18.80 -1.09 -22.99
N ALA A 402 -18.64 -0.50 -21.80
CA ALA A 402 -19.67 -0.50 -20.78
C ALA A 402 -20.88 0.33 -21.25
N ARG A 403 -22.09 -0.20 -21.09
CA ARG A 403 -23.34 0.41 -21.53
C ARG A 403 -24.33 0.52 -20.38
N GLY A 404 -25.28 1.43 -20.52
CA GLY A 404 -26.33 1.63 -19.53
C GLY A 404 -25.84 2.25 -18.21
N GLU A 405 -26.76 2.37 -17.29
CA GLU A 405 -26.48 2.87 -15.94
C GLU A 405 -25.92 1.75 -15.08
N PRO A 406 -24.89 2.04 -14.23
CA PRO A 406 -24.46 1.10 -13.21
C PRO A 406 -25.60 0.86 -12.22
N LEU A 407 -25.69 -0.35 -11.65
CA LEU A 407 -26.66 -0.69 -10.63
C LEU A 407 -26.48 0.18 -9.37
N PHE A 408 -25.24 0.46 -9.05
CA PHE A 408 -24.84 1.46 -8.08
C PHE A 408 -23.40 1.91 -8.33
N THR A 409 -23.03 3.01 -7.73
CA THR A 409 -21.67 3.54 -7.67
C THR A 409 -21.25 3.78 -6.23
N ARG A 410 -19.93 3.69 -5.96
CA ARG A 410 -19.34 4.02 -4.66
C ARG A 410 -18.03 4.78 -4.88
N VAL A 411 -17.98 6.02 -4.39
CA VAL A 411 -16.74 6.83 -4.38
C VAL A 411 -16.09 6.71 -3.01
N ALA A 412 -14.78 6.44 -2.98
CA ALA A 412 -13.96 6.53 -1.78
C ALA A 412 -12.79 7.49 -2.04
N ARG A 413 -12.59 8.48 -1.17
CA ARG A 413 -11.55 9.50 -1.28
C ARG A 413 -10.50 9.30 -0.21
N TYR A 414 -9.24 9.42 -0.59
CA TYR A 414 -8.06 9.27 0.26
C TYR A 414 -7.23 10.55 0.17
N VAL A 415 -7.59 11.52 1.01
CA VAL A 415 -6.92 12.83 1.02
C VAL A 415 -5.61 12.70 1.78
N LYS A 416 -4.48 12.98 1.12
CA LYS A 416 -3.13 12.88 1.70
C LYS A 416 -2.91 11.57 2.47
N ALA A 417 -3.31 10.44 1.85
CA ALA A 417 -3.26 9.14 2.51
C ALA A 417 -2.12 8.24 2.01
N MET A 418 -1.50 8.58 0.85
CA MET A 418 -0.43 7.78 0.27
C MET A 418 0.92 8.48 0.37
N PRO A 419 1.81 8.06 1.29
CA PRO A 419 3.13 8.66 1.44
C PRO A 419 3.98 8.42 0.18
N GLN A 420 4.71 9.46 -0.21
CA GLN A 420 5.55 9.47 -1.40
C GLN A 420 7.02 9.33 -0.99
N TYR A 421 7.60 8.18 -1.27
CA TYR A 421 9.01 7.89 -0.96
C TYR A 421 9.92 8.48 -2.04
N GLN A 422 10.08 9.80 -2.02
CA GLN A 422 10.95 10.52 -2.96
C GLN A 422 12.43 10.20 -2.70
N VAL A 423 13.29 10.52 -3.65
CA VAL A 423 14.76 10.47 -3.48
C VAL A 423 15.15 11.22 -2.20
N GLY A 424 15.99 10.61 -1.37
CA GLY A 424 16.34 11.10 -0.03
C GLY A 424 15.41 10.63 1.10
N HIS A 425 14.36 9.85 0.80
CA HIS A 425 13.42 9.36 1.82
C HIS A 425 14.09 8.53 2.91
N LEU A 426 15.01 7.61 2.55
CA LEU A 426 15.69 6.77 3.54
C LEU A 426 16.53 7.60 4.51
N ALA A 427 17.27 8.58 4.02
CA ALA A 427 18.05 9.49 4.87
C ALA A 427 17.15 10.31 5.81
N ARG A 428 15.98 10.74 5.32
CA ARG A 428 14.97 11.42 6.16
C ARG A 428 14.44 10.50 7.26
N VAL A 429 14.14 9.23 6.94
CA VAL A 429 13.68 8.25 7.93
C VAL A 429 14.76 7.99 8.99
N GLU A 430 16.02 7.88 8.59
CA GLU A 430 17.14 7.76 9.53
C GLU A 430 17.24 8.97 10.46
N ALA A 431 17.12 10.19 9.94
CA ALA A 431 17.09 11.41 10.75
C ALA A 431 15.89 11.45 11.72
N ILE A 432 14.71 10.97 11.32
CA ILE A 432 13.54 10.80 12.19
C ILE A 432 13.83 9.79 13.30
N GLU A 433 14.40 8.63 12.97
CA GLU A 433 14.77 7.59 13.94
C GLU A 433 15.81 8.11 14.95
N ASP A 434 16.77 8.89 14.50
CA ASP A 434 17.79 9.52 15.37
C ASP A 434 17.17 10.58 16.31
N ALA A 435 16.24 11.39 15.80
CA ALA A 435 15.51 12.35 16.63
C ALA A 435 14.68 11.62 17.71
N LEU A 436 14.05 10.51 17.38
CA LEU A 436 13.25 9.71 18.31
C LEU A 436 14.07 9.08 19.44
N ARG A 437 15.38 8.86 19.28
CA ARG A 437 16.22 8.33 20.38
C ARG A 437 16.22 9.20 21.64
N ARG A 438 15.96 10.50 21.49
CA ARG A 438 15.83 11.45 22.61
C ARG A 438 14.50 11.28 23.37
N HIS A 439 13.54 10.59 22.80
CA HIS A 439 12.18 10.45 23.29
C HIS A 439 11.89 8.98 23.70
N ARG A 440 12.52 8.54 24.78
CA ARG A 440 12.36 7.19 25.31
C ARG A 440 10.90 6.82 25.50
N GLY A 441 10.50 5.64 25.00
CA GLY A 441 9.13 5.14 25.05
C GLY A 441 8.20 5.70 23.97
N LEU A 442 8.69 6.60 23.09
CA LEU A 442 7.93 7.09 21.94
C LEU A 442 8.43 6.39 20.67
N VAL A 443 7.52 5.81 19.90
CA VAL A 443 7.82 5.17 18.62
C VAL A 443 6.78 5.54 17.56
N LEU A 444 7.21 5.50 16.30
CA LEU A 444 6.37 5.69 15.13
C LEU A 444 6.14 4.36 14.44
N ALA A 445 4.94 4.16 13.88
CA ALA A 445 4.57 2.98 13.12
C ALA A 445 3.75 3.34 11.89
N GLY A 446 3.70 2.44 10.92
CA GLY A 446 2.85 2.59 9.72
C GLY A 446 3.60 2.81 8.42
N GLY A 447 2.83 3.11 7.38
CA GLY A 447 3.29 3.15 5.99
C GLY A 447 4.10 4.37 5.59
N ALA A 448 4.35 5.33 6.49
CA ALA A 448 5.09 6.55 6.19
C ALA A 448 6.61 6.35 6.09
N TYR A 449 7.16 5.25 6.60
CA TYR A 449 8.59 5.13 6.89
C TYR A 449 9.31 4.09 6.03
N ARG A 450 9.01 2.79 6.21
CA ARG A 450 9.79 1.70 5.61
C ARG A 450 8.90 0.66 4.91
N GLY A 451 7.93 1.10 4.13
CA GLY A 451 7.05 0.29 3.31
C GLY A 451 5.57 0.63 3.51
N VAL A 452 4.87 0.86 2.39
CA VAL A 452 3.47 1.32 2.35
C VAL A 452 2.45 0.17 2.38
N GLY A 453 2.89 -1.07 2.15
CA GLY A 453 2.01 -2.23 2.08
C GLY A 453 1.49 -2.66 3.46
N ILE A 454 0.32 -3.31 3.50
CA ILE A 454 -0.29 -3.83 4.74
C ILE A 454 0.72 -4.68 5.53
N ALA A 455 1.45 -5.58 4.86
CA ALA A 455 2.45 -6.41 5.53
C ALA A 455 3.60 -5.59 6.17
N ASP A 456 4.02 -4.51 5.50
CA ASP A 456 5.05 -3.61 6.05
C ASP A 456 4.53 -2.79 7.23
N CYS A 457 3.28 -2.32 7.15
CA CYS A 457 2.62 -1.62 8.25
C CYS A 457 2.50 -2.51 9.49
N ILE A 458 2.14 -3.79 9.32
CA ILE A 458 2.09 -4.77 10.41
C ILE A 458 3.47 -4.96 11.02
N ARG A 459 4.52 -5.20 10.20
CA ARG A 459 5.89 -5.34 10.68
C ARG A 459 6.35 -4.13 11.49
N SER A 460 6.24 -2.94 10.89
CA SER A 460 6.63 -1.67 11.52
C SER A 460 5.95 -1.48 12.88
N ALA A 461 4.68 -1.83 12.96
CA ALA A 461 3.87 -1.68 14.16
C ALA A 461 4.24 -2.69 15.25
N GLU A 462 4.43 -3.96 14.90
CA GLU A 462 4.82 -5.00 15.84
C GLU A 462 6.23 -4.76 16.42
N GLU A 463 7.20 -4.43 15.54
CA GLU A 463 8.56 -4.06 15.95
C GLU A 463 8.54 -2.80 16.84
N GLY A 464 7.74 -1.79 16.46
CA GLY A 464 7.58 -0.55 17.21
C GLY A 464 7.01 -0.78 18.62
N ALA A 465 5.95 -1.58 18.74
CA ALA A 465 5.35 -1.89 20.03
C ALA A 465 6.35 -2.58 20.99
N VAL A 466 7.09 -3.57 20.48
CA VAL A 466 8.13 -4.25 21.27
C VAL A 466 9.22 -3.27 21.69
N LYS A 467 9.74 -2.46 20.75
CA LYS A 467 10.76 -1.44 21.05
C LYS A 467 10.31 -0.44 22.10
N ALA A 468 9.06 0.03 22.04
CA ALA A 468 8.50 0.96 23.02
C ALA A 468 8.51 0.36 24.44
N LEU A 469 8.02 -0.89 24.57
CA LEU A 469 7.93 -1.60 25.85
C LEU A 469 9.30 -2.00 26.42
N GLU A 470 10.21 -2.49 25.57
CA GLU A 470 11.56 -2.90 26.01
C GLU A 470 12.43 -1.70 26.41
N SER A 471 12.24 -0.53 25.78
CA SER A 471 12.95 0.69 26.17
C SER A 471 12.74 1.04 27.64
N LEU A 472 11.58 0.72 28.22
CA LEU A 472 11.27 0.98 29.62
C LEU A 472 12.05 0.06 30.58
N SER A 473 12.44 -1.13 30.14
CA SER A 473 13.11 -2.12 30.96
C SER A 473 14.61 -1.83 31.17
N GLN A 474 15.22 -1.05 30.26
CA GLN A 474 16.66 -0.76 30.27
C GLN A 474 17.07 0.42 31.20
N GLY A 475 16.17 1.00 31.95
CA GLY A 475 16.39 2.19 32.77
C GLY A 475 16.16 1.99 34.27
N GLY A 476 16.13 0.77 34.74
CA GLY A 476 15.95 0.39 36.16
C GLY A 476 17.22 -0.18 36.83
N SER A 477 18.39 0.13 36.29
CA SER A 477 19.67 -0.20 36.92
C SER A 477 20.36 1.04 37.46
#